data_046e4a6a08e196e10afb7278baf90c41
#
_entry.id   046e4a6a08e196e10afb7278baf90c41
#
_cell.length_a   1.000
_cell.length_b   1.000
_cell.length_c   1.000
_cell.angle_alpha   90.00
_cell.angle_beta   90.00
_cell.angle_gamma   90.00
#
_symmetry.space_group_name_H-M   'P 1'
#
loop_
_entity.id
_entity.type
_entity.pdbx_description
1 polymer ?
#
loop_
_entity_poly.entity_id
_entity_poly.type
_entity_poly.pdbx_seq_one_letter_code
_entity_poly.pdbx_strand_id
1 'polypeptide(L)'
;MREGRDLKWIVKDVEQFEEAREYVDTGVIPLLSISAAKEMKMVVEQGEFIELLSMELEREYKGRVLLLPAFTYLVESQKNEKGRLQEWTDHLQSQGFKHIAYVTSDFSWKEDMQELQGDLFWFPSLALEQFSEQAKREVIHAHIKNIMIMLEEKWGN
;
A
#
# COMPACT_ATOMS: atom_id res chain seq x y z
N MET A 1 17.99 14.03 -16.84
CA MET A 1 16.96 13.12 -16.33
C MET A 1 16.57 13.53 -14.92
N ARG A 2 15.30 13.57 -14.69
CA ARG A 2 14.83 13.95 -13.38
C ARG A 2 14.89 12.77 -12.42
N GLU A 3 15.51 12.95 -11.27
CA GLU A 3 15.48 11.96 -10.23
C GLU A 3 14.15 12.05 -9.49
N GLY A 4 13.50 10.92 -9.34
CA GLY A 4 12.32 10.84 -8.51
C GLY A 4 12.69 11.03 -7.05
N ARG A 5 11.77 11.60 -6.28
CA ARG A 5 11.96 11.81 -4.85
C ARG A 5 10.98 10.97 -4.06
N ASP A 6 11.35 10.63 -2.83
CA ASP A 6 10.46 9.90 -1.93
C ASP A 6 9.19 10.71 -1.71
N LEU A 7 8.06 10.03 -1.73
CA LEU A 7 6.75 10.63 -1.52
C LEU A 7 6.00 9.85 -0.44
N LYS A 8 6.54 9.91 0.77
CA LYS A 8 5.89 9.34 1.94
C LYS A 8 5.01 10.42 2.57
N TRP A 9 4.23 10.02 3.53
CA TRP A 9 3.30 10.94 4.20
C TRP A 9 4.03 11.72 5.30
N ILE A 10 4.97 12.57 4.89
CA ILE A 10 5.70 13.49 5.78
C ILE A 10 5.80 14.84 5.09
N VAL A 11 5.90 15.92 5.87
CA VAL A 11 5.85 17.29 5.35
C VAL A 11 6.87 17.53 4.24
N LYS A 12 8.09 17.08 4.45
CA LYS A 12 9.16 17.27 3.46
C LYS A 12 8.78 16.67 2.10
N ASP A 13 8.24 15.46 2.12
CA ASP A 13 7.89 14.77 0.88
C ASP A 13 6.63 15.36 0.24
N VAL A 14 5.68 15.81 1.05
CA VAL A 14 4.45 16.42 0.54
C VAL A 14 4.75 17.76 -0.14
N GLU A 15 5.73 18.51 0.34
CA GLU A 15 6.18 19.73 -0.35
C GLU A 15 6.68 19.39 -1.74
N GLN A 16 7.43 18.29 -1.88
CA GLN A 16 7.89 17.82 -3.20
C GLN A 16 6.73 17.39 -4.07
N PHE A 17 5.75 16.71 -3.48
CA PHE A 17 4.56 16.28 -4.19
C PHE A 17 3.81 17.48 -4.78
N GLU A 18 3.64 18.54 -4.00
CA GLU A 18 2.89 19.70 -4.48
C GLU A 18 3.55 20.37 -5.68
N GLU A 19 4.87 20.34 -5.75
CA GLU A 19 5.61 20.87 -6.89
C GLU A 19 5.52 19.98 -8.14
N ALA A 20 5.29 18.68 -7.95
CA ALA A 20 5.31 17.71 -9.03
C ALA A 20 3.97 16.97 -9.16
N ARG A 21 2.90 17.57 -8.67
CA ARG A 21 1.57 16.95 -8.57
C ARG A 21 1.11 16.30 -9.86
N GLU A 22 1.37 16.92 -10.98
CA GLU A 22 0.93 16.41 -12.28
C GLU A 22 1.60 15.09 -12.69
N TYR A 23 2.73 14.75 -12.07
CA TYR A 23 3.45 13.52 -12.37
C TYR A 23 3.13 12.37 -11.42
N VAL A 24 2.40 12.66 -10.34
CA VAL A 24 2.08 11.67 -9.32
C VAL A 24 0.63 11.27 -9.48
N ASP A 25 0.41 10.11 -10.06
CA ASP A 25 -0.94 9.67 -10.40
C ASP A 25 -1.41 8.43 -9.65
N THR A 26 -0.58 7.88 -8.76
CA THR A 26 -0.91 6.64 -8.05
C THR A 26 -0.77 6.84 -6.54
N GLY A 27 -1.82 6.47 -5.81
CA GLY A 27 -1.78 6.43 -4.35
C GLY A 27 -1.71 5.00 -3.87
N VAL A 28 -0.82 4.73 -2.91
CA VAL A 28 -0.71 3.41 -2.28
C VAL A 28 -1.26 3.52 -0.87
N ILE A 29 -2.25 2.70 -0.55
CA ILE A 29 -2.87 2.66 0.77
C ILE A 29 -2.63 1.29 1.40
N PRO A 30 -1.75 1.20 2.42
CA PRO A 30 -1.61 -0.05 3.16
C PRO A 30 -2.87 -0.29 4.01
N LEU A 31 -3.40 -1.50 3.98
CA LEU A 31 -4.56 -1.87 4.80
C LEU A 31 -4.09 -2.76 5.93
N LEU A 32 -4.19 -2.29 7.17
CA LEU A 32 -3.68 -2.98 8.35
C LEU A 32 -4.78 -3.19 9.38
N SER A 33 -5.01 -4.44 9.74
CA SER A 33 -5.95 -4.73 10.82
C SER A 33 -5.27 -4.56 12.18
N ILE A 34 -6.08 -4.31 13.19
CA ILE A 34 -5.63 -4.11 14.57
C ILE A 34 -6.37 -5.07 15.48
N SER A 35 -5.65 -5.70 16.40
CA SER A 35 -6.24 -6.49 17.46
C SER A 35 -5.28 -6.57 18.64
N ALA A 36 -5.82 -6.48 19.86
CA ALA A 36 -5.06 -6.72 21.08
C ALA A 36 -5.47 -8.05 21.71
N ALA A 37 -6.24 -8.87 20.99
CA ALA A 37 -6.69 -10.17 21.46
C ALA A 37 -5.63 -11.23 21.15
N LYS A 38 -6.00 -12.49 21.17
CA LYS A 38 -5.04 -13.60 20.97
C LYS A 38 -4.38 -13.60 19.60
N GLU A 39 -4.99 -12.99 18.60
CA GLU A 39 -4.41 -12.88 17.25
C GLU A 39 -3.46 -11.68 17.09
N MET A 40 -3.15 -10.98 18.18
CA MET A 40 -2.32 -9.78 18.13
C MET A 40 -1.00 -10.00 17.40
N LYS A 41 -0.28 -11.09 17.73
CA LYS A 41 1.01 -11.34 17.09
C LYS A 41 0.86 -11.50 15.57
N MET A 42 -0.17 -12.19 15.14
CA MET A 42 -0.42 -12.38 13.71
C MET A 42 -0.65 -11.06 12.99
N VAL A 43 -1.50 -10.20 13.55
CA VAL A 43 -1.79 -8.93 12.87
C VAL A 43 -0.59 -7.98 12.89
N VAL A 44 0.23 -8.06 13.95
CA VAL A 44 1.48 -7.26 14.00
C VAL A 44 2.45 -7.74 12.92
N GLU A 45 2.59 -9.05 12.74
CA GLU A 45 3.45 -9.59 11.67
C GLU A 45 2.95 -9.15 10.29
N GLN A 46 1.64 -9.18 10.08
CA GLN A 46 1.05 -8.69 8.83
C GLN A 46 1.39 -7.21 8.61
N GLY A 47 1.24 -6.41 9.66
CA GLY A 47 1.52 -4.98 9.58
C GLY A 47 2.97 -4.69 9.26
N GLU A 48 3.90 -5.36 9.95
CA GLU A 48 5.32 -5.15 9.69
C GLU A 48 5.68 -5.49 8.23
N PHE A 49 5.15 -6.60 7.75
CA PHE A 49 5.41 -7.04 6.38
C PHE A 49 4.85 -6.03 5.36
N ILE A 50 3.60 -5.62 5.53
CA ILE A 50 2.94 -4.71 4.59
C ILE A 50 3.57 -3.31 4.62
N GLU A 51 3.96 -2.82 5.79
CA GLU A 51 4.61 -1.52 5.86
C GLU A 51 5.95 -1.54 5.14
N LEU A 52 6.74 -2.60 5.32
CA LEU A 52 8.02 -2.73 4.62
C LEU A 52 7.80 -2.83 3.11
N LEU A 53 6.85 -3.65 2.69
CA LEU A 53 6.53 -3.82 1.28
C LEU A 53 6.08 -2.51 0.64
N SER A 54 5.23 -1.76 1.34
CA SER A 54 4.70 -0.50 0.84
C SER A 54 5.80 0.56 0.69
N MET A 55 6.72 0.62 1.65
CA MET A 55 7.84 1.55 1.59
C MET A 55 8.77 1.22 0.43
N GLU A 56 9.03 -0.06 0.18
CA GLU A 56 9.87 -0.46 -0.95
C GLU A 56 9.17 -0.21 -2.28
N LEU A 57 7.86 -0.37 -2.33
CA LEU A 57 7.10 -0.07 -3.53
C LEU A 57 7.19 1.43 -3.88
N GLU A 58 7.05 2.29 -2.88
CA GLU A 58 7.17 3.72 -3.07
C GLU A 58 8.59 4.07 -3.55
N ARG A 59 9.59 3.41 -2.98
CA ARG A 59 10.98 3.65 -3.35
C ARG A 59 11.27 3.29 -4.81
N GLU A 60 10.67 2.20 -5.31
CA GLU A 60 10.84 1.78 -6.70
C GLU A 60 10.22 2.78 -7.68
N TYR A 61 9.14 3.45 -7.27
CA TYR A 61 8.44 4.39 -8.15
C TYR A 61 8.48 5.82 -7.63
N LYS A 62 9.68 6.25 -7.18
CA LYS A 62 9.88 7.62 -6.71
C LYS A 62 9.40 8.63 -7.74
N GLY A 63 8.62 9.58 -7.26
CA GLY A 63 8.11 10.65 -8.11
C GLY A 63 6.85 10.31 -8.87
N ARG A 64 6.31 9.10 -8.72
CA ARG A 64 5.04 8.73 -9.35
C ARG A 64 4.00 8.22 -8.36
N VAL A 65 4.45 7.61 -7.28
CA VAL A 65 3.58 7.01 -6.26
C VAL A 65 3.66 7.80 -4.98
N LEU A 66 2.51 8.14 -4.40
CA LEU A 66 2.43 8.72 -3.05
C LEU A 66 2.01 7.62 -2.08
N LEU A 67 2.79 7.45 -1.02
CA LEU A 67 2.45 6.48 0.02
C LEU A 67 1.57 7.15 1.07
N LEU A 68 0.34 6.69 1.19
CA LEU A 68 -0.62 7.18 2.18
C LEU A 68 -0.33 6.58 3.56
N PRO A 69 -0.84 7.20 4.62
CA PRO A 69 -0.84 6.54 5.93
C PRO A 69 -1.64 5.25 5.85
N ALA A 70 -1.31 4.30 6.69
CA ALA A 70 -2.04 3.04 6.71
C ALA A 70 -3.51 3.25 7.08
N PHE A 71 -4.37 2.57 6.36
CA PHE A 71 -5.79 2.50 6.68
C PHE A 71 -5.96 1.39 7.70
N THR A 72 -6.26 1.75 8.95
CA THR A 72 -6.33 0.80 10.05
C THR A 72 -7.76 0.57 10.50
N TYR A 73 -8.03 -0.63 10.97
CA TYR A 73 -9.38 -1.04 11.39
C TYR A 73 -9.26 -2.25 12.32
N LEU A 74 -10.28 -2.48 13.12
CA LEU A 74 -10.31 -3.66 13.98
C LEU A 74 -10.56 -4.92 13.14
N VAL A 75 -9.88 -6.01 13.48
CA VAL A 75 -10.01 -7.27 12.75
C VAL A 75 -11.48 -7.65 12.51
N GLU A 76 -12.29 -7.55 13.56
CA GLU A 76 -13.70 -7.96 13.49
C GLU A 76 -14.58 -6.98 12.71
N SER A 77 -14.07 -5.79 12.40
CA SER A 77 -14.86 -4.76 11.72
C SER A 77 -14.63 -4.67 10.22
N GLN A 78 -13.78 -5.52 9.66
CA GLN A 78 -13.38 -5.42 8.25
C GLN A 78 -14.57 -5.27 7.30
N LYS A 79 -15.63 -6.07 7.51
CA LYS A 79 -16.79 -6.03 6.63
C LYS A 79 -17.51 -4.69 6.62
N ASN A 80 -17.34 -3.90 7.69
CA ASN A 80 -17.98 -2.60 7.81
C ASN A 80 -17.08 -1.45 7.33
N GLU A 81 -15.88 -1.75 6.84
CA GLU A 81 -14.90 -0.73 6.50
C GLU A 81 -14.86 -0.36 5.01
N LYS A 82 -15.60 -1.07 4.18
CA LYS A 82 -15.62 -0.79 2.75
C LYS A 82 -16.04 0.65 2.44
N GLY A 83 -17.07 1.13 3.13
CA GLY A 83 -17.55 2.50 2.92
C GLY A 83 -16.50 3.54 3.25
N ARG A 84 -15.78 3.35 4.36
CA ARG A 84 -14.73 4.30 4.77
C ARG A 84 -13.56 4.27 3.81
N LEU A 85 -13.17 3.09 3.33
CA LEU A 85 -12.11 2.98 2.33
C LEU A 85 -12.54 3.62 1.02
N GLN A 86 -13.81 3.49 0.67
CA GLN A 86 -14.36 4.12 -0.53
C GLN A 86 -14.28 5.65 -0.42
N GLU A 87 -14.51 6.20 0.77
CA GLU A 87 -14.37 7.65 0.99
C GLU A 87 -12.93 8.10 0.73
N TRP A 88 -11.95 7.35 1.21
CA TRP A 88 -10.53 7.66 0.94
C TRP A 88 -10.26 7.63 -0.57
N THR A 89 -10.75 6.58 -1.22
CA THR A 89 -10.52 6.39 -2.66
C THR A 89 -11.15 7.52 -3.47
N ASP A 90 -12.41 7.85 -3.16
CA ASP A 90 -13.11 8.93 -3.86
C ASP A 90 -12.38 10.27 -3.68
N HIS A 91 -11.93 10.53 -2.47
CA HIS A 91 -11.20 11.78 -2.20
C HIS A 91 -9.93 11.85 -3.05
N LEU A 92 -9.14 10.79 -3.03
CA LEU A 92 -7.87 10.77 -3.78
C LEU A 92 -8.11 10.91 -5.28
N GLN A 93 -9.11 10.22 -5.79
CA GLN A 93 -9.43 10.31 -7.22
C GLN A 93 -9.89 11.72 -7.59
N SER A 94 -10.64 12.37 -6.73
CA SER A 94 -11.07 13.74 -6.96
C SER A 94 -9.90 14.73 -6.97
N GLN A 95 -8.78 14.35 -6.37
CA GLN A 95 -7.58 15.19 -6.27
C GLN A 95 -6.51 14.81 -7.29
N GLY A 96 -6.85 13.98 -8.27
CA GLY A 96 -5.95 13.70 -9.38
C GLY A 96 -5.25 12.35 -9.37
N PHE A 97 -5.51 11.50 -8.38
CA PHE A 97 -4.93 10.17 -8.35
C PHE A 97 -5.77 9.23 -9.21
N LYS A 98 -5.25 8.88 -10.37
CA LYS A 98 -5.95 8.00 -11.31
C LYS A 98 -5.95 6.54 -10.86
N HIS A 99 -4.92 6.14 -10.14
CA HIS A 99 -4.74 4.76 -9.73
C HIS A 99 -4.59 4.69 -8.22
N ILE A 100 -5.36 3.80 -7.59
CA ILE A 100 -5.28 3.55 -6.15
C ILE A 100 -4.94 2.08 -5.96
N ALA A 101 -3.85 1.81 -5.27
CA ALA A 101 -3.41 0.46 -4.97
C ALA A 101 -3.56 0.21 -3.47
N TYR A 102 -4.35 -0.79 -3.11
CA TYR A 102 -4.46 -1.23 -1.72
C TYR A 102 -3.51 -2.42 -1.53
N VAL A 103 -2.69 -2.37 -0.50
CA VAL A 103 -1.72 -3.44 -0.21
C VAL A 103 -2.02 -4.01 1.16
N THR A 104 -2.22 -5.32 1.25
CA THR A 104 -2.63 -5.94 2.50
C THR A 104 -2.20 -7.39 2.60
N SER A 105 -2.10 -7.90 3.82
CA SER A 105 -1.98 -9.33 4.12
C SER A 105 -3.27 -9.88 4.72
N ASP A 106 -4.28 -9.04 4.91
CA ASP A 106 -5.57 -9.47 5.45
C ASP A 106 -6.40 -10.10 4.34
N PHE A 107 -6.54 -11.42 4.40
CA PHE A 107 -7.24 -12.19 3.36
C PHE A 107 -8.71 -11.81 3.21
N SER A 108 -9.32 -11.28 4.27
CA SER A 108 -10.75 -10.96 4.23
C SER A 108 -11.10 -9.93 3.15
N TRP A 109 -10.15 -9.08 2.76
CA TRP A 109 -10.38 -8.12 1.69
C TRP A 109 -10.53 -8.76 0.32
N LYS A 110 -10.00 -9.96 0.12
CA LYS A 110 -10.12 -10.64 -1.18
C LYS A 110 -11.57 -10.98 -1.52
N GLU A 111 -12.38 -11.20 -0.50
CA GLU A 111 -13.80 -11.48 -0.71
C GLU A 111 -14.53 -10.26 -1.25
N ASP A 112 -14.05 -9.07 -0.93
CA ASP A 112 -14.68 -7.81 -1.31
C ASP A 112 -14.00 -7.16 -2.53
N MET A 113 -13.01 -7.81 -3.10
CA MET A 113 -12.15 -7.27 -4.14
C MET A 113 -12.91 -6.69 -5.33
N GLN A 114 -14.01 -7.35 -5.72
CA GLN A 114 -14.82 -6.91 -6.86
C GLN A 114 -15.59 -5.62 -6.57
N GLU A 115 -15.78 -5.29 -5.30
CA GLU A 115 -16.54 -4.11 -4.89
C GLU A 115 -15.65 -2.89 -4.67
N LEU A 116 -14.33 -3.07 -4.72
CA LEU A 116 -13.38 -1.98 -4.50
C LEU A 116 -13.06 -1.29 -5.82
N GLN A 117 -12.97 0.03 -5.79
CA GLN A 117 -12.64 0.80 -7.00
C GLN A 117 -11.17 0.78 -7.34
N GLY A 118 -10.31 0.67 -6.32
CA GLY A 118 -8.88 0.54 -6.54
C GLY A 118 -8.48 -0.91 -6.77
N ASP A 119 -7.20 -1.13 -6.96
CA ASP A 119 -6.64 -2.44 -7.20
C ASP A 119 -6.10 -3.04 -5.92
N LEU A 120 -6.56 -4.22 -5.57
CA LEU A 120 -6.13 -4.91 -4.35
C LEU A 120 -4.95 -5.83 -4.64
N PHE A 121 -3.88 -5.65 -3.88
CA PHE A 121 -2.69 -6.51 -3.90
C PHE A 121 -2.60 -7.20 -2.55
N TRP A 122 -2.94 -8.49 -2.53
CA TRP A 122 -2.87 -9.30 -1.32
C TRP A 122 -1.65 -10.20 -1.35
N PHE A 123 -0.93 -10.26 -0.24
CA PHE A 123 0.23 -11.15 -0.08
C PHE A 123 0.18 -11.81 1.29
N PRO A 124 0.51 -13.11 1.35
CA PRO A 124 0.62 -13.76 2.65
C PRO A 124 1.76 -13.12 3.45
N SER A 125 1.53 -12.91 4.74
CA SER A 125 2.54 -12.31 5.59
C SER A 125 3.65 -13.30 5.92
N LEU A 126 4.82 -12.75 6.27
CA LEU A 126 5.98 -13.53 6.67
C LEU A 126 6.49 -13.02 8.01
N ALA A 127 6.98 -13.93 8.83
CA ALA A 127 7.59 -13.56 10.11
C ALA A 127 9.00 -13.02 9.86
N LEU A 128 9.07 -11.73 9.54
CA LEU A 128 10.32 -11.09 9.11
C LEU A 128 11.45 -11.20 10.13
N GLU A 129 11.11 -11.26 11.43
CA GLU A 129 12.12 -11.37 12.46
C GLU A 129 12.94 -12.66 12.39
N GLN A 130 12.42 -13.68 11.68
CA GLN A 130 13.11 -14.95 11.49
C GLN A 130 14.03 -14.96 10.27
N PHE A 131 14.05 -13.87 9.53
CA PHE A 131 14.80 -13.75 8.29
C PHE A 131 16.04 -12.89 8.47
N SER A 132 17.12 -13.25 7.76
CA SER A 132 18.29 -12.37 7.68
C SER A 132 17.90 -11.12 6.89
N GLU A 133 18.69 -10.06 7.00
CA GLU A 133 18.43 -8.83 6.25
C GLU A 133 18.44 -9.10 4.75
N GLN A 134 19.35 -9.97 4.28
CA GLN A 134 19.41 -10.31 2.87
C GLN A 134 18.15 -11.06 2.42
N ALA A 135 17.71 -12.03 3.22
CA ALA A 135 16.51 -12.81 2.89
C ALA A 135 15.27 -11.93 2.86
N LYS A 136 15.15 -10.97 3.79
CA LYS A 136 14.07 -9.99 3.78
C LYS A 136 14.03 -9.22 2.46
N ARG A 137 15.18 -8.72 2.04
CA ARG A 137 15.27 -7.95 0.79
C ARG A 137 14.87 -8.78 -0.42
N GLU A 138 15.30 -10.02 -0.46
CA GLU A 138 14.98 -10.92 -1.58
C GLU A 138 13.49 -11.19 -1.69
N VAL A 139 12.84 -11.47 -0.56
CA VAL A 139 11.41 -11.73 -0.53
C VAL A 139 10.62 -10.49 -0.93
N ILE A 140 10.94 -9.35 -0.33
CA ILE A 140 10.26 -8.09 -0.63
C ILE A 140 10.46 -7.74 -2.11
N HIS A 141 11.67 -7.89 -2.62
CA HIS A 141 11.96 -7.59 -4.01
C HIS A 141 11.16 -8.47 -4.98
N ALA A 142 11.00 -9.75 -4.65
CA ALA A 142 10.20 -10.66 -5.48
C ALA A 142 8.73 -10.21 -5.55
N HIS A 143 8.16 -9.79 -4.42
CA HIS A 143 6.79 -9.29 -4.40
C HIS A 143 6.67 -7.96 -5.16
N ILE A 144 7.65 -7.08 -5.01
CA ILE A 144 7.66 -5.80 -5.72
C ILE A 144 7.62 -6.04 -7.24
N LYS A 145 8.39 -6.99 -7.74
CA LYS A 145 8.37 -7.31 -9.17
C LYS A 145 6.98 -7.69 -9.66
N ASN A 146 6.24 -8.46 -8.87
CA ASN A 146 4.89 -8.84 -9.23
C ASN A 146 3.94 -7.64 -9.26
N ILE A 147 4.06 -6.75 -8.28
CA ILE A 147 3.26 -5.55 -8.23
C ILE A 147 3.59 -4.64 -9.42
N MET A 148 4.88 -4.51 -9.73
CA MET A 148 5.36 -3.68 -10.84
C MET A 148 4.72 -4.08 -12.17
N ILE A 149 4.68 -5.38 -12.44
CA ILE A 149 4.07 -5.88 -13.67
C ILE A 149 2.63 -5.40 -13.77
N MET A 150 1.86 -5.55 -12.70
CA MET A 150 0.44 -5.18 -12.69
C MET A 150 0.23 -3.67 -12.77
N LEU A 151 1.03 -2.89 -12.05
CA LEU A 151 0.92 -1.43 -12.08
C LEU A 151 1.31 -0.87 -13.43
N GLU A 152 2.39 -1.39 -14.02
CA GLU A 152 2.84 -0.91 -15.32
C GLU A 152 1.81 -1.20 -16.41
N GLU A 153 1.11 -2.31 -16.32
CA GLU A 153 0.00 -2.59 -17.23
C GLU A 153 -1.11 -1.55 -17.08
N LYS A 154 -1.46 -1.20 -15.84
CA LYS A 154 -2.48 -0.19 -15.58
C LYS A 154 -2.06 1.16 -16.10
N TRP A 155 -0.81 1.53 -15.90
CA TRP A 155 -0.29 2.83 -16.35
C TRP A 155 -0.18 2.92 -17.88
N GLY A 156 0.09 1.80 -18.52
CA GLY A 156 0.23 1.74 -19.98
C GLY A 156 -1.09 1.84 -20.73
N ASN A 157 -2.17 1.71 -19.99
CA ASN A 157 -3.50 1.81 -20.56
C ASN A 157 -4.11 3.18 -20.27
#